data_a4309200421ad1808ce45675d655c2fc
#
_entry.id   a4309200421ad1808ce45675d655c2fc
#
_cell.length_a   1.000
_cell.length_b   1.000
_cell.length_c   1.000
_cell.angle_alpha   90.00
_cell.angle_beta   90.00
_cell.angle_gamma   90.00
#
_symmetry.space_group_name_H-M   'P 1'
#
loop_
_entity.id
_entity.type
_entity.pdbx_description
1 polymer ?
#
loop_
_entity_poly.entity_id
_entity_poly.type
_entity_poly.pdbx_seq_one_letter_code
_entity_poly.pdbx_strand_id
1 'polypeptide(L)'
;TGAPRCAKCRGLIRPDVVWFGEMLPEDEWEKSVRAAESADVLFSIGTSAVVYPASSIPLMAKQQGAYVVEINPEPTPLTDRLDEFLMGASGVILPALYQRLIAERHIHQS
;
A
#
# COMPACT_ATOMS: atom_id res chain seq x y z
N THR A 1 -19.64 -14.30 -23.52
CA THR A 1 -18.22 -14.27 -23.84
C THR A 1 -17.85 -13.08 -24.68
N GLY A 2 -17.34 -12.05 -24.08
CA GLY A 2 -16.91 -10.80 -24.69
C GLY A 2 -16.78 -9.74 -23.64
N ALA A 3 -16.17 -8.61 -23.98
CA ALA A 3 -16.03 -7.51 -23.04
C ALA A 3 -17.41 -6.98 -22.64
N PRO A 4 -17.64 -6.70 -21.35
CA PRO A 4 -18.92 -6.14 -20.92
C PRO A 4 -19.19 -4.79 -21.54
N ARG A 5 -20.48 -4.47 -21.71
CA ARG A 5 -20.90 -3.19 -22.30
C ARG A 5 -21.74 -2.39 -21.31
N CYS A 6 -21.58 -1.09 -21.35
CA CYS A 6 -22.33 -0.15 -20.52
C CYS A 6 -23.83 -0.20 -20.89
N ALA A 7 -24.69 -0.32 -19.87
CA ALA A 7 -26.14 -0.33 -20.08
C ALA A 7 -26.67 1.02 -20.61
N LYS A 8 -25.96 2.13 -20.36
CA LYS A 8 -26.39 3.46 -20.76
C LYS A 8 -25.96 3.83 -22.18
N CYS A 9 -24.67 3.67 -22.49
CA CYS A 9 -24.10 4.13 -23.76
C CYS A 9 -23.69 3.02 -24.72
N ARG A 10 -23.77 1.75 -24.29
CA ARG A 10 -23.39 0.56 -25.08
C ARG A 10 -21.89 0.46 -25.38
N GLY A 11 -21.09 1.42 -24.88
CA GLY A 11 -19.64 1.38 -25.01
C GLY A 11 -19.03 0.22 -24.25
N LEU A 12 -17.82 -0.16 -24.60
CA LEU A 12 -17.08 -1.20 -23.91
C LEU A 12 -16.68 -0.71 -22.50
N ILE A 13 -16.82 -1.60 -21.51
CA ILE A 13 -16.39 -1.35 -20.17
C ILE A 13 -14.98 -1.94 -19.99
N ARG A 14 -14.08 -1.18 -19.40
CA ARG A 14 -12.75 -1.65 -19.02
C ARG A 14 -12.63 -1.69 -17.48
N PRO A 15 -11.72 -2.50 -16.92
CA PRO A 15 -11.43 -2.41 -15.49
C PRO A 15 -10.96 -1.00 -15.09
N ASP A 16 -11.35 -0.56 -13.91
CA ASP A 16 -10.92 0.74 -13.36
C ASP A 16 -9.52 0.60 -12.77
N VAL A 17 -8.56 0.40 -13.65
CA VAL A 17 -7.13 0.30 -13.31
C VAL A 17 -6.33 1.19 -14.25
N VAL A 18 -5.18 1.63 -13.76
CA VAL A 18 -4.24 2.39 -14.58
C VAL A 18 -3.28 1.40 -15.24
N TRP A 19 -3.29 1.40 -16.57
CA TRP A 19 -2.40 0.54 -17.35
C TRP A 19 -1.00 1.13 -17.42
N PHE A 20 -0.01 0.28 -17.68
CA PHE A 20 1.34 0.76 -17.98
C PHE A 20 1.31 1.73 -19.14
N GLY A 21 2.02 2.86 -19.01
CA GLY A 21 2.02 3.92 -20.02
C GLY A 21 0.91 4.95 -19.86
N GLU A 22 -0.08 4.72 -18.99
CA GLU A 22 -1.09 5.72 -18.66
C GLU A 22 -0.63 6.56 -17.47
N MET A 23 -1.05 7.82 -17.41
CA MET A 23 -0.81 8.69 -16.28
C MET A 23 -1.72 8.31 -15.12
N LEU A 24 -1.19 8.38 -13.90
CA LEU A 24 -2.00 8.20 -12.69
C LEU A 24 -2.99 9.36 -12.58
N PRO A 25 -4.21 9.11 -12.03
CA PRO A 25 -5.14 10.19 -11.71
C PRO A 25 -4.48 11.19 -10.77
N GLU A 26 -4.45 12.46 -11.17
CA GLU A 26 -3.70 13.50 -10.46
C GLU A 26 -4.20 13.72 -9.03
N ASP A 27 -5.53 13.79 -8.86
CA ASP A 27 -6.14 14.04 -7.55
C ASP A 27 -5.83 12.90 -6.56
N GLU A 28 -5.95 11.67 -6.99
CA GLU A 28 -5.67 10.49 -6.17
C GLU A 28 -4.19 10.38 -5.83
N TRP A 29 -3.33 10.72 -6.77
CA TRP A 29 -1.89 10.76 -6.54
C TRP A 29 -1.53 11.81 -5.49
N GLU A 30 -2.04 13.04 -5.61
CA GLU A 30 -1.80 14.11 -4.64
C GLU A 30 -2.31 13.76 -3.25
N LYS A 31 -3.49 13.14 -3.15
CA LYS A 31 -4.04 12.66 -1.86
C LYS A 31 -3.14 11.60 -1.24
N SER A 32 -2.63 10.68 -2.06
CA SER A 32 -1.73 9.62 -1.61
C SER A 32 -0.42 10.20 -1.07
N VAL A 33 0.15 11.15 -1.76
CA VAL A 33 1.38 11.83 -1.33
C VAL A 33 1.15 12.57 -0.01
N ARG A 34 0.06 13.34 0.10
CA ARG A 34 -0.28 14.06 1.34
C ARG A 34 -0.49 13.11 2.51
N ALA A 35 -1.19 11.99 2.28
CA ALA A 35 -1.39 10.99 3.33
C ALA A 35 -0.07 10.38 3.79
N ALA A 36 0.83 10.07 2.86
CA ALA A 36 2.15 9.53 3.16
C ALA A 36 2.99 10.53 3.96
N GLU A 37 2.97 11.79 3.56
CA GLU A 37 3.75 12.85 4.21
C GLU A 37 3.27 13.17 5.63
N SER A 38 2.00 12.91 5.93
CA SER A 38 1.42 13.15 7.25
C SER A 38 1.25 11.90 8.10
N ALA A 39 1.63 10.74 7.60
CA ALA A 39 1.47 9.47 8.32
C ALA A 39 2.45 9.36 9.48
N ASP A 40 2.01 8.76 10.58
CA ASP A 40 2.89 8.34 11.67
C ASP A 40 3.47 6.96 11.39
N VAL A 41 2.66 6.07 10.81
CA VAL A 41 3.04 4.71 10.41
C VAL A 41 2.52 4.46 9.01
N LEU A 42 3.34 3.86 8.16
CA LEU A 42 2.93 3.43 6.82
C LEU A 42 3.28 1.97 6.63
N PHE A 43 2.34 1.20 6.10
CA PHE A 43 2.56 -0.20 5.73
C PHE A 43 2.67 -0.33 4.21
N SER A 44 3.72 -1.01 3.74
CA SER A 44 3.90 -1.42 2.36
C SER A 44 3.67 -2.93 2.29
N ILE A 45 2.56 -3.35 1.71
CA ILE A 45 2.08 -4.73 1.83
C ILE A 45 1.92 -5.37 0.46
N GLY A 46 2.61 -6.49 0.23
CA GLY A 46 2.41 -7.32 -0.94
C GLY A 46 2.81 -6.66 -2.26
N THR A 47 3.67 -5.66 -2.22
CA THR A 47 4.13 -4.97 -3.42
C THR A 47 5.57 -5.35 -3.76
N SER A 48 5.87 -5.44 -5.06
CA SER A 48 7.25 -5.63 -5.53
C SER A 48 8.14 -4.40 -5.31
N ALA A 49 7.52 -3.24 -5.06
CA ALA A 49 8.17 -1.96 -4.84
C ALA A 49 9.07 -1.49 -6.01
N VAL A 50 8.78 -1.94 -7.24
CA VAL A 50 9.54 -1.55 -8.43
C VAL A 50 8.74 -0.68 -9.41
N VAL A 51 7.44 -0.56 -9.23
CA VAL A 51 6.56 0.19 -10.15
C VAL A 51 6.53 1.65 -9.73
N TYR A 52 7.21 2.50 -10.50
CA TYR A 52 7.21 3.95 -10.29
C TYR A 52 5.94 4.58 -10.90
N PRO A 53 5.33 5.63 -10.30
CA PRO A 53 5.80 6.35 -9.11
C PRO A 53 5.31 5.79 -7.77
N ALA A 54 4.41 4.79 -7.76
CA ALA A 54 3.85 4.24 -6.52
C ALA A 54 4.91 3.73 -5.55
N SER A 55 6.02 3.17 -6.07
CA SER A 55 7.12 2.68 -5.24
C SER A 55 7.85 3.77 -4.45
N SER A 56 7.64 5.04 -4.77
CA SER A 56 8.25 6.16 -4.04
C SER A 56 7.48 6.53 -2.77
N ILE A 57 6.23 6.11 -2.62
CA ILE A 57 5.37 6.48 -1.49
C ILE A 57 5.97 6.07 -0.13
N PRO A 58 6.45 4.83 0.07
CA PRO A 58 7.04 4.48 1.36
C PRO A 58 8.25 5.33 1.75
N LEU A 59 9.08 5.69 0.79
CA LEU A 59 10.25 6.54 1.03
C LEU A 59 9.86 7.98 1.34
N MET A 60 8.82 8.51 0.69
CA MET A 60 8.28 9.83 1.02
C MET A 60 7.80 9.88 2.46
N ALA A 61 7.06 8.86 2.90
CA ALA A 61 6.59 8.77 4.28
C ALA A 61 7.76 8.72 5.26
N LYS A 62 8.77 7.90 4.97
CA LYS A 62 9.95 7.78 5.82
C LYS A 62 10.71 9.10 5.92
N GLN A 63 10.88 9.83 4.83
CA GLN A 63 11.55 11.13 4.82
C GLN A 63 10.83 12.16 5.68
N GLN A 64 9.52 12.05 5.84
CA GLN A 64 8.72 12.94 6.68
C GLN A 64 8.58 12.44 8.13
N GLY A 65 9.27 11.38 8.49
CA GLY A 65 9.33 10.90 9.87
C GLY A 65 8.40 9.73 10.20
N ALA A 66 7.68 9.17 9.23
CA ALA A 66 6.85 8.00 9.47
C ALA A 66 7.71 6.76 9.76
N TYR A 67 7.19 5.89 10.59
CA TYR A 67 7.74 4.55 10.76
C TYR A 67 7.16 3.65 9.67
N VAL A 68 8.00 3.10 8.79
CA VAL A 68 7.55 2.36 7.62
C VAL A 68 7.85 0.88 7.76
N VAL A 69 6.81 0.07 7.64
CA VAL A 69 6.86 -1.40 7.77
C VAL A 69 6.54 -2.03 6.43
N GLU A 70 7.42 -2.90 5.97
CA GLU A 70 7.17 -3.72 4.78
C GLU A 70 6.71 -5.11 5.18
N ILE A 71 5.61 -5.58 4.58
CA ILE A 71 5.10 -6.95 4.76
C ILE A 71 5.06 -7.60 3.40
N ASN A 72 5.90 -8.60 3.18
CA ASN A 72 6.00 -9.27 1.90
C ASN A 72 6.62 -10.66 2.07
N PRO A 73 6.24 -11.64 1.22
CA PRO A 73 6.87 -12.96 1.26
C PRO A 73 8.36 -12.94 0.94
N GLU A 74 8.81 -11.96 0.14
CA GLU A 74 10.19 -11.82 -0.30
C GLU A 74 10.70 -10.40 -0.08
N PRO A 75 12.01 -10.20 0.16
CA PRO A 75 12.59 -8.87 0.19
C PRO A 75 12.38 -8.14 -1.14
N THR A 76 12.32 -6.82 -1.06
CA THR A 76 12.20 -5.92 -2.22
C THR A 76 13.37 -4.95 -2.25
N PRO A 77 13.54 -4.15 -3.31
CA PRO A 77 14.58 -3.10 -3.32
C PRO A 77 14.44 -2.07 -2.19
N LEU A 78 13.26 -1.96 -1.56
CA LEU A 78 13.04 -1.02 -0.45
C LEU A 78 13.38 -1.59 0.92
N THR A 79 13.48 -2.91 1.07
CA THR A 79 13.58 -3.59 2.38
C THR A 79 14.65 -2.98 3.28
N ASP A 80 15.86 -2.78 2.74
CA ASP A 80 17.00 -2.24 3.50
C ASP A 80 16.88 -0.75 3.81
N ARG A 81 15.92 -0.07 3.20
CA ARG A 81 15.72 1.37 3.34
C ARG A 81 14.55 1.72 4.26
N LEU A 82 13.79 0.73 4.70
CA LEU A 82 12.62 0.90 5.56
C LEU A 82 12.95 0.52 7.00
N ASP A 83 12.04 0.83 7.93
CA ASP A 83 12.30 0.63 9.35
C ASP A 83 12.16 -0.81 9.78
N GLU A 84 11.23 -1.55 9.17
CA GLU A 84 11.00 -2.95 9.55
C GLU A 84 10.51 -3.77 8.36
N PHE A 85 10.93 -5.03 8.33
CA PHE A 85 10.50 -6.01 7.34
C PHE A 85 9.93 -7.22 8.04
N LEU A 86 8.65 -7.52 7.78
CA LEU A 86 7.97 -8.71 8.29
C LEU A 86 7.79 -9.68 7.12
N MET A 87 8.62 -10.71 7.08
CA MET A 87 8.60 -11.69 6.00
C MET A 87 7.42 -12.65 6.17
N GLY A 88 6.56 -12.71 5.17
CA GLY A 88 5.44 -13.62 5.13
C GLY A 88 4.29 -13.10 4.30
N ALA A 89 3.28 -13.94 4.12
CA ALA A 89 2.04 -13.57 3.45
C ALA A 89 1.23 -12.62 4.33
N SER A 90 0.64 -11.58 3.74
CA SER A 90 -0.17 -10.61 4.46
C SER A 90 -1.34 -11.25 5.22
N GLY A 91 -1.95 -12.29 4.65
CA GLY A 91 -3.04 -13.02 5.28
C GLY A 91 -2.65 -13.79 6.54
N VAL A 92 -1.35 -13.96 6.78
CA VAL A 92 -0.82 -14.57 8.00
C VAL A 92 -0.30 -13.49 8.97
N ILE A 93 0.49 -12.55 8.44
CA ILE A 93 1.14 -11.51 9.25
C ILE A 93 0.13 -10.53 9.84
N LEU A 94 -0.81 -10.02 9.04
CA LEU A 94 -1.75 -9.00 9.50
C LEU A 94 -2.69 -9.47 10.61
N PRO A 95 -3.29 -10.66 10.54
CA PRO A 95 -4.11 -11.14 11.67
C PRO A 95 -3.30 -11.30 12.95
N ALA A 96 -2.07 -11.81 12.86
CA ALA A 96 -1.20 -11.96 14.03
C ALA A 96 -0.83 -10.61 14.64
N LEU A 97 -0.48 -9.63 13.80
CA LEU A 97 -0.18 -8.27 14.24
C LEU A 97 -1.40 -7.62 14.90
N TYR A 98 -2.58 -7.77 14.31
CA TYR A 98 -3.83 -7.25 14.86
C TYR A 98 -4.12 -7.81 16.26
N GLN A 99 -3.95 -9.11 16.45
CA GLN A 99 -4.17 -9.75 17.75
C GLN A 99 -3.21 -9.22 18.81
N ARG A 100 -1.95 -9.00 18.47
CA ARG A 100 -0.98 -8.42 19.38
C ARG A 100 -1.32 -6.99 19.77
N LEU A 101 -1.74 -6.18 18.81
CA LEU A 101 -2.14 -4.79 19.07
C LEU A 101 -3.35 -4.70 19.99
N ILE A 102 -4.34 -5.58 19.82
CA ILE A 102 -5.49 -5.65 20.71
C ILE A 102 -5.06 -6.06 22.12
N ALA A 103 -4.22 -7.08 22.25
CA ALA A 103 -3.74 -7.54 23.54
C ALA A 103 -2.99 -6.45 24.30
N GLU A 104 -2.09 -5.73 23.62
CA GLU A 104 -1.36 -4.62 24.24
C GLU A 104 -2.28 -3.46 24.64
N ARG A 105 -3.28 -3.16 23.82
CA ARG A 105 -4.27 -2.12 24.12
C ARG A 105 -5.06 -2.46 25.42
N HIS A 106 -5.44 -3.72 25.61
CA HIS A 106 -6.14 -4.15 26.82
C HIS A 106 -5.26 -4.04 28.07
N ILE A 107 -3.97 -4.33 27.95
CA ILE A 107 -3.01 -4.19 29.06
C ILE A 107 -2.90 -2.72 29.48
N HIS A 108 -2.84 -1.79 28.52
CA HIS A 108 -2.70 -0.36 28.80
C HIS A 108 -3.99 0.31 29.28
N GLN A 109 -5.14 -0.34 29.13
CA GLN A 109 -6.44 0.18 29.59
C GLN A 109 -6.86 -0.34 30.99
N SER A 110 -6.13 -1.26 31.55
CA SER A 110 -6.45 -1.82 32.87
C SER A 110 -5.83 -1.05 34.04
#